data_9d7b59045526241ebdb587f46825423a
#
_entry.id   9d7b59045526241ebdb587f46825423a
#
_cell.length_a   1.000
_cell.length_b   1.000
_cell.length_c   1.000
_cell.angle_alpha   90.00
_cell.angle_beta   90.00
_cell.angle_gamma   90.00
#
_symmetry.space_group_name_H-M   'P 1'
#
loop_
_entity.id
_entity.type
_entity.pdbx_description
1 polymer ?
#
loop_
_entity_poly.entity_id
_entity_poly.type
_entity_poly.pdbx_seq_one_letter_code
_entity_poly.pdbx_strand_id
1 'polypeptide(L)'
;QLGTSGGSGTGAVTYTVTNGTGKATIDANGVLTPVQVGAVTVTATKAGDDAYNDVTSAAVTININKATPTGKPNYTPVTGRGKTLKDAALTIEGSSLSLKDGTLEWVDKDGNVLPDDTVIEAGKSYKWRFTPADGNYTAISGEIVLYSPAEDDTGHDNSHNYRTIMVTVRGNGSVSPSGWANVPIGGDQTFTITPDKGYAVAKVLIDGQSVGAVTSYTFRGITEGHTIEVIFMKANGNPQTGVDMGQRTVGCGR
;
A
#
# COMPACT_ATOMS: atom_id res chain seq x y z
N GLN A 1 -25.21 -4.71 -7.60
CA GLN A 1 -26.66 -4.47 -7.71
C GLN A 1 -27.34 -5.77 -8.12
N LEU A 2 -28.42 -6.13 -7.43
CA LEU A 2 -29.26 -7.28 -7.75
C LEU A 2 -30.38 -6.87 -8.71
N GLY A 3 -30.85 -7.82 -9.48
CA GLY A 3 -31.97 -7.63 -10.40
C GLY A 3 -32.91 -8.81 -10.34
N THR A 4 -34.13 -8.61 -10.78
CA THR A 4 -35.15 -9.66 -10.97
C THR A 4 -35.56 -9.73 -12.43
N SER A 5 -35.99 -10.90 -12.86
CA SER A 5 -36.60 -11.09 -14.17
C SER A 5 -37.90 -11.91 -14.01
N GLY A 6 -38.84 -11.66 -14.89
CA GLY A 6 -40.12 -12.33 -14.87
C GLY A 6 -41.13 -11.67 -13.89
N GLY A 7 -42.25 -12.31 -13.72
CA GLY A 7 -43.41 -11.81 -12.97
C GLY A 7 -44.31 -10.90 -13.82
N SER A 8 -45.62 -11.10 -13.70
CA SER A 8 -46.62 -10.25 -14.36
C SER A 8 -47.08 -9.13 -13.42
N GLY A 9 -47.79 -8.14 -13.95
CA GLY A 9 -48.32 -7.01 -13.18
C GLY A 9 -47.34 -5.84 -13.04
N THR A 10 -47.85 -4.76 -12.45
CA THR A 10 -47.16 -3.44 -12.34
C THR A 10 -46.62 -3.15 -10.95
N GLY A 11 -46.78 -4.07 -10.00
CA GLY A 11 -46.37 -3.91 -8.61
C GLY A 11 -44.84 -3.69 -8.46
N ALA A 12 -44.46 -2.90 -7.46
CA ALA A 12 -43.05 -2.60 -7.15
C ALA A 12 -42.33 -3.85 -6.67
N VAL A 13 -41.00 -3.89 -6.97
CA VAL A 13 -40.10 -4.92 -6.44
C VAL A 13 -39.40 -4.38 -5.21
N THR A 14 -39.41 -5.17 -4.14
CA THR A 14 -38.63 -4.91 -2.91
C THR A 14 -37.68 -6.04 -2.66
N TYR A 15 -36.57 -5.73 -2.02
CA TYR A 15 -35.53 -6.70 -1.69
C TYR A 15 -35.38 -6.82 -0.17
N THR A 16 -35.22 -8.05 0.29
CA THR A 16 -35.00 -8.35 1.71
C THR A 16 -33.71 -9.17 1.84
N VAL A 17 -32.79 -8.71 2.69
CA VAL A 17 -31.59 -9.46 3.07
C VAL A 17 -31.80 -10.09 4.45
N THR A 18 -31.49 -11.37 4.56
CA THR A 18 -31.46 -12.10 5.83
C THR A 18 -30.00 -12.43 6.13
N ASN A 19 -29.50 -11.89 7.23
CA ASN A 19 -28.13 -12.15 7.69
C ASN A 19 -28.03 -13.60 8.20
N GLY A 20 -26.96 -14.28 7.76
CA GLY A 20 -26.57 -15.61 8.21
C GLY A 20 -25.27 -15.53 9.02
N THR A 21 -24.21 -16.21 8.54
CA THR A 21 -22.88 -16.05 9.12
C THR A 21 -22.24 -14.71 8.73
N GLY A 22 -22.63 -14.15 7.58
CA GLY A 22 -22.28 -12.81 7.15
C GLY A 22 -23.36 -11.79 7.49
N LYS A 23 -23.02 -10.51 7.27
CA LYS A 23 -23.97 -9.37 7.40
C LYS A 23 -23.88 -8.47 6.19
N ALA A 24 -25.04 -8.01 5.73
CA ALA A 24 -25.17 -7.02 4.69
C ALA A 24 -26.44 -6.18 4.89
N THR A 25 -26.49 -5.03 4.25
CA THR A 25 -27.71 -4.23 4.05
C THR A 25 -28.06 -4.22 2.56
N ILE A 26 -29.34 -3.99 2.24
CA ILE A 26 -29.79 -3.84 0.86
C ILE A 26 -30.68 -2.61 0.77
N ASP A 27 -30.51 -1.81 -0.26
CA ASP A 27 -31.37 -0.65 -0.49
C ASP A 27 -32.55 -0.97 -1.41
N ALA A 28 -33.47 0.01 -1.60
CA ALA A 28 -34.63 -0.12 -2.45
C ALA A 28 -34.31 -0.40 -3.94
N ASN A 29 -33.07 -0.06 -4.37
CA ASN A 29 -32.60 -0.30 -5.74
C ASN A 29 -31.95 -1.68 -5.91
N GLY A 30 -31.91 -2.49 -4.85
CA GLY A 30 -31.24 -3.80 -4.85
C GLY A 30 -29.73 -3.73 -4.78
N VAL A 31 -29.17 -2.63 -4.26
CA VAL A 31 -27.72 -2.53 -4.02
C VAL A 31 -27.42 -3.16 -2.67
N LEU A 32 -26.72 -4.29 -2.70
CA LEU A 32 -26.25 -4.99 -1.50
C LEU A 32 -24.92 -4.36 -1.04
N THR A 33 -24.89 -3.91 0.21
CA THR A 33 -23.69 -3.38 0.86
C THR A 33 -23.20 -4.37 1.93
N PRO A 34 -22.04 -5.03 1.73
CA PRO A 34 -21.50 -5.96 2.69
C PRO A 34 -21.02 -5.25 3.96
N VAL A 35 -21.23 -5.86 5.13
CA VAL A 35 -20.81 -5.37 6.45
C VAL A 35 -19.87 -6.37 7.14
N GLN A 36 -20.13 -7.66 6.96
CA GLN A 36 -19.33 -8.73 7.56
C GLN A 36 -19.22 -9.91 6.61
N VAL A 37 -18.05 -10.50 6.54
CA VAL A 37 -17.81 -11.74 5.76
C VAL A 37 -18.68 -12.88 6.21
N GLY A 38 -19.04 -13.75 5.26
CA GLY A 38 -19.92 -14.89 5.49
C GLY A 38 -21.10 -14.94 4.53
N ALA A 39 -22.04 -15.83 4.78
CA ALA A 39 -23.21 -16.01 3.93
C ALA A 39 -24.37 -15.14 4.39
N VAL A 40 -25.05 -14.51 3.43
CA VAL A 40 -26.37 -13.88 3.59
C VAL A 40 -27.32 -14.46 2.55
N THR A 41 -28.63 -14.39 2.80
CA THR A 41 -29.63 -14.76 1.80
C THR A 41 -30.45 -13.54 1.41
N VAL A 42 -30.84 -13.46 0.14
CA VAL A 42 -31.65 -12.37 -0.39
C VAL A 42 -32.88 -12.96 -1.08
N THR A 43 -34.02 -12.33 -0.85
CA THR A 43 -35.29 -12.56 -1.56
C THR A 43 -35.73 -11.25 -2.20
N ALA A 44 -36.46 -11.37 -3.31
CA ALA A 44 -37.14 -10.26 -3.94
C ALA A 44 -38.66 -10.54 -3.93
N THR A 45 -39.44 -9.55 -3.51
CA THR A 45 -40.90 -9.63 -3.51
C THR A 45 -41.43 -8.60 -4.50
N LYS A 46 -42.20 -9.07 -5.49
CA LYS A 46 -42.98 -8.20 -6.37
C LYS A 46 -44.37 -8.06 -5.76
N ALA A 47 -44.76 -6.83 -5.47
CA ALA A 47 -46.09 -6.55 -4.96
C ALA A 47 -47.17 -6.93 -5.98
N GLY A 48 -48.31 -7.38 -5.50
CA GLY A 48 -49.51 -7.62 -6.32
C GLY A 48 -50.08 -6.31 -6.84
N ASP A 49 -51.08 -6.46 -7.74
CA ASP A 49 -51.96 -5.41 -8.26
C ASP A 49 -53.39 -5.96 -8.40
N ASP A 50 -54.27 -5.20 -9.03
CA ASP A 50 -55.68 -5.61 -9.18
C ASP A 50 -55.88 -6.96 -9.93
N ALA A 51 -54.89 -7.41 -10.70
CA ALA A 51 -54.97 -8.62 -11.52
C ALA A 51 -54.04 -9.75 -11.03
N TYR A 52 -53.08 -9.47 -10.18
CA TYR A 52 -52.05 -10.42 -9.75
C TYR A 52 -51.77 -10.33 -8.25
N ASN A 53 -51.56 -11.47 -7.62
CA ASN A 53 -51.08 -11.54 -6.23
C ASN A 53 -49.60 -11.18 -6.13
N ASP A 54 -49.13 -10.81 -4.94
CA ASP A 54 -47.74 -10.69 -4.62
C ASP A 54 -46.99 -12.04 -4.79
N VAL A 55 -45.76 -11.96 -5.19
CA VAL A 55 -44.89 -13.14 -5.34
C VAL A 55 -43.48 -12.86 -4.80
N THR A 56 -42.97 -13.79 -4.04
CA THR A 56 -41.61 -13.76 -3.51
C THR A 56 -40.72 -14.80 -4.20
N SER A 57 -39.53 -14.41 -4.59
CA SER A 57 -38.58 -15.31 -5.20
C SER A 57 -38.07 -16.37 -4.22
N ALA A 58 -37.49 -17.45 -4.75
CA ALA A 58 -36.62 -18.30 -3.94
C ALA A 58 -35.48 -17.49 -3.33
N ALA A 59 -35.03 -17.89 -2.16
CA ALA A 59 -33.87 -17.26 -1.51
C ALA A 59 -32.56 -17.56 -2.27
N VAL A 60 -31.77 -16.54 -2.50
CA VAL A 60 -30.45 -16.65 -3.13
C VAL A 60 -29.38 -16.41 -2.07
N THR A 61 -28.44 -17.36 -1.93
CA THR A 61 -27.31 -17.23 -1.02
C THR A 61 -26.19 -16.43 -1.70
N ILE A 62 -25.70 -15.42 -1.00
CA ILE A 62 -24.55 -14.59 -1.41
C ILE A 62 -23.46 -14.76 -0.38
N ASN A 63 -22.27 -15.14 -0.82
CA ASN A 63 -21.08 -15.26 0.02
C ASN A 63 -20.27 -13.98 -0.05
N ILE A 64 -20.07 -13.34 1.08
CA ILE A 64 -19.22 -12.17 1.26
C ILE A 64 -17.83 -12.65 1.62
N ASN A 65 -16.86 -12.46 0.74
CA ASN A 65 -15.49 -12.88 0.93
C ASN A 65 -14.67 -11.80 1.65
N LYS A 66 -13.56 -12.21 2.28
CA LYS A 66 -12.61 -11.28 2.86
C LYS A 66 -11.98 -10.40 1.78
N ALA A 67 -11.82 -9.12 2.10
CA ALA A 67 -11.01 -8.21 1.28
C ALA A 67 -9.52 -8.38 1.60
N THR A 68 -8.65 -8.03 0.65
CA THR A 68 -7.20 -8.06 0.84
C THR A 68 -6.70 -6.63 0.98
N PRO A 69 -6.04 -6.29 2.10
CA PRO A 69 -5.39 -4.99 2.25
C PRO A 69 -4.26 -4.82 1.25
N THR A 70 -3.83 -3.59 1.04
CA THR A 70 -2.68 -3.26 0.20
C THR A 70 -1.63 -2.51 0.99
N GLY A 71 -0.43 -2.40 0.40
CA GLY A 71 0.67 -1.65 0.99
C GLY A 71 1.67 -2.52 1.75
N LYS A 72 2.58 -1.86 2.44
CA LYS A 72 3.66 -2.48 3.22
C LYS A 72 3.92 -1.69 4.49
N PRO A 73 4.46 -2.33 5.55
CA PRO A 73 4.81 -1.66 6.78
C PRO A 73 5.98 -0.68 6.57
N ASN A 74 6.14 0.21 7.52
CA ASN A 74 7.39 0.87 7.76
C ASN A 74 8.23 0.05 8.75
N TYR A 75 9.53 0.30 8.81
CA TYR A 75 10.44 -0.35 9.76
C TYR A 75 11.59 0.58 10.15
N THR A 76 12.22 0.30 11.29
CA THR A 76 13.41 1.02 11.71
C THR A 76 14.61 0.50 10.92
N PRO A 77 15.29 1.33 10.10
CA PRO A 77 16.50 0.93 9.40
C PRO A 77 17.59 0.52 10.41
N VAL A 78 18.30 -0.53 10.09
CA VAL A 78 19.41 -1.03 10.90
C VAL A 78 20.71 -0.96 10.12
N THR A 79 21.79 -0.61 10.82
CA THR A 79 23.15 -0.54 10.28
C THR A 79 24.09 -1.34 11.16
N GLY A 80 25.06 -2.00 10.55
CA GLY A 80 26.08 -2.74 11.25
C GLY A 80 25.67 -4.15 11.72
N ARG A 81 26.68 -4.91 12.14
CA ARG A 81 26.55 -6.29 12.60
C ARG A 81 25.94 -6.40 14.01
N GLY A 82 25.43 -7.58 14.32
CA GLY A 82 24.93 -7.92 15.66
C GLY A 82 23.60 -7.26 15.99
N LYS A 83 22.94 -6.63 15.02
CA LYS A 83 21.57 -6.14 15.15
C LYS A 83 20.57 -7.27 15.09
N THR A 84 19.45 -7.08 15.76
CA THR A 84 18.37 -8.07 15.86
C THR A 84 17.07 -7.54 15.25
N LEU A 85 16.08 -8.40 15.07
CA LEU A 85 14.76 -8.00 14.56
C LEU A 85 14.07 -6.97 15.46
N LYS A 86 14.41 -6.93 16.75
CA LYS A 86 13.99 -5.88 17.68
C LYS A 86 14.51 -4.50 17.27
N ASP A 87 15.75 -4.42 16.77
CA ASP A 87 16.33 -3.16 16.27
C ASP A 87 15.63 -2.70 14.98
N ALA A 88 15.14 -3.66 14.16
CA ALA A 88 14.40 -3.42 12.92
C ALA A 88 12.87 -3.44 13.15
N ALA A 89 12.39 -2.77 14.19
CA ALA A 89 10.98 -2.79 14.57
C ALA A 89 10.06 -2.38 13.41
N LEU A 90 9.06 -3.21 13.15
CA LEU A 90 7.99 -2.92 12.18
C LEU A 90 7.00 -1.90 12.77
N THR A 91 6.56 -0.94 11.97
CA THR A 91 5.57 0.06 12.39
C THR A 91 4.48 0.26 11.36
N ILE A 92 3.25 0.51 11.84
CA ILE A 92 2.11 0.90 11.01
C ILE A 92 2.17 2.41 10.71
N GLU A 93 2.68 3.18 11.66
CA GLU A 93 2.86 4.62 11.48
C GLU A 93 3.84 4.91 10.33
N GLY A 94 3.47 5.85 9.46
CA GLY A 94 4.24 6.17 8.27
C GLY A 94 4.27 5.08 7.19
N SER A 95 3.56 3.96 7.39
CA SER A 95 3.47 2.88 6.42
C SER A 95 2.53 3.22 5.26
N SER A 96 2.65 2.47 4.13
CA SER A 96 1.70 2.54 3.02
C SER A 96 0.51 1.57 3.17
N LEU A 97 0.40 0.85 4.29
CA LEU A 97 -0.72 -0.06 4.56
C LEU A 97 -2.05 0.67 4.43
N SER A 98 -2.99 0.08 3.70
CA SER A 98 -4.35 0.62 3.52
C SER A 98 -5.20 0.57 4.80
N LEU A 99 -4.84 -0.32 5.73
CA LEU A 99 -5.43 -0.44 7.06
C LEU A 99 -4.38 -0.09 8.11
N LYS A 100 -4.82 0.61 9.17
CA LYS A 100 -3.94 1.09 10.23
C LYS A 100 -4.16 0.40 11.58
N ASP A 101 -5.06 -0.58 11.64
CA ASP A 101 -5.34 -1.37 12.83
C ASP A 101 -5.05 -2.83 12.56
N GLY A 102 -4.19 -3.42 13.38
CA GLY A 102 -3.73 -4.80 13.24
C GLY A 102 -2.36 -5.02 13.88
N THR A 103 -1.84 -6.23 13.69
CA THR A 103 -0.53 -6.64 14.20
C THR A 103 0.48 -6.78 13.07
N LEU A 104 1.72 -6.38 13.33
CA LEU A 104 2.87 -6.56 12.46
C LEU A 104 3.89 -7.47 13.14
N GLU A 105 4.37 -8.45 12.41
CA GLU A 105 5.29 -9.45 12.93
C GLU A 105 6.33 -9.83 11.88
N TRP A 106 7.56 -10.10 12.32
CA TRP A 106 8.53 -10.83 11.52
C TRP A 106 8.21 -12.32 11.59
N VAL A 107 8.17 -12.99 10.45
CA VAL A 107 7.80 -14.40 10.37
C VAL A 107 8.80 -15.19 9.52
N ASP A 108 8.90 -16.50 9.79
CA ASP A 108 9.66 -17.42 8.95
C ASP A 108 8.89 -17.78 7.65
N LYS A 109 9.48 -18.66 6.84
CA LYS A 109 8.86 -19.15 5.59
C LYS A 109 7.54 -19.88 5.83
N ASP A 110 7.37 -20.47 7.00
CA ASP A 110 6.19 -21.26 7.39
C ASP A 110 5.12 -20.39 8.08
N GLY A 111 5.44 -19.12 8.34
CA GLY A 111 4.55 -18.14 8.96
C GLY A 111 4.60 -18.12 10.49
N ASN A 112 5.57 -18.78 11.12
CA ASN A 112 5.78 -18.69 12.56
C ASN A 112 6.49 -17.37 12.89
N VAL A 113 6.12 -16.76 14.02
CA VAL A 113 6.73 -15.51 14.48
C VAL A 113 8.20 -15.76 14.84
N LEU A 114 9.07 -14.92 14.30
CA LEU A 114 10.49 -14.93 14.62
C LEU A 114 10.72 -14.21 15.97
N PRO A 115 11.60 -14.73 16.84
CA PRO A 115 11.99 -14.05 18.06
C PRO A 115 12.65 -12.69 17.80
N ASP A 116 12.40 -11.74 18.69
CA ASP A 116 12.96 -10.38 18.61
C ASP A 116 14.50 -10.35 18.64
N ASP A 117 15.11 -11.33 19.32
CA ASP A 117 16.56 -11.50 19.42
C ASP A 117 17.20 -12.22 18.21
N THR A 118 16.41 -12.56 17.19
CA THR A 118 16.93 -13.11 15.94
C THR A 118 17.93 -12.15 15.32
N VAL A 119 19.18 -12.59 15.18
CA VAL A 119 20.26 -11.78 14.60
C VAL A 119 19.99 -11.57 13.11
N ILE A 120 20.12 -10.32 12.68
CA ILE A 120 19.97 -9.94 11.27
C ILE A 120 21.23 -10.31 10.52
N GLU A 121 21.07 -11.18 9.52
CA GLU A 121 22.14 -11.62 8.63
C GLU A 121 22.22 -10.70 7.40
N ALA A 122 23.42 -10.33 7.03
CA ALA A 122 23.66 -9.47 5.88
C ALA A 122 23.15 -10.10 4.57
N GLY A 123 22.42 -9.32 3.77
CA GLY A 123 21.86 -9.75 2.48
C GLY A 123 20.69 -10.72 2.57
N LYS A 124 20.30 -11.13 3.76
CA LYS A 124 19.17 -12.03 3.98
C LYS A 124 17.84 -11.26 3.93
N SER A 125 16.87 -11.83 3.24
CA SER A 125 15.49 -11.35 3.21
C SER A 125 14.73 -11.83 4.44
N TYR A 126 14.00 -10.94 5.08
CA TYR A 126 13.13 -11.22 6.21
C TYR A 126 11.68 -10.96 5.81
N LYS A 127 10.83 -11.95 6.10
CA LYS A 127 9.40 -11.87 5.78
C LYS A 127 8.64 -11.18 6.91
N TRP A 128 7.84 -10.19 6.57
CA TRP A 128 6.89 -9.58 7.47
C TRP A 128 5.46 -10.06 7.19
N ARG A 129 4.61 -10.03 8.19
CA ARG A 129 3.18 -10.28 8.10
C ARG A 129 2.42 -9.16 8.78
N PHE A 130 1.40 -8.63 8.11
CA PHE A 130 0.39 -7.76 8.69
C PHE A 130 -0.92 -8.53 8.81
N THR A 131 -1.45 -8.63 10.02
CA THR A 131 -2.75 -9.24 10.30
C THR A 131 -3.70 -8.14 10.76
N PRO A 132 -4.69 -7.74 9.91
CA PRO A 132 -5.69 -6.76 10.30
C PRO A 132 -6.48 -7.20 11.52
N ALA A 133 -6.84 -6.23 12.40
CA ALA A 133 -7.73 -6.49 13.52
C ALA A 133 -9.17 -6.78 13.07
N ASP A 134 -9.59 -6.18 11.94
CA ASP A 134 -10.90 -6.45 11.33
C ASP A 134 -10.88 -7.80 10.61
N GLY A 135 -11.69 -8.73 11.10
CA GLY A 135 -11.86 -10.08 10.54
C GLY A 135 -12.41 -10.12 9.09
N ASN A 136 -12.86 -8.98 8.56
CA ASN A 136 -13.31 -8.85 7.17
C ASN A 136 -12.16 -8.81 6.16
N TYR A 137 -10.93 -8.80 6.63
CA TYR A 137 -9.74 -8.73 5.77
C TYR A 137 -8.83 -9.95 5.95
N THR A 138 -8.08 -10.26 4.91
CA THR A 138 -7.01 -11.27 4.95
C THR A 138 -5.72 -10.66 5.48
N ALA A 139 -4.86 -11.47 6.09
CA ALA A 139 -3.49 -11.07 6.34
C ALA A 139 -2.71 -10.92 5.03
N ILE A 140 -1.75 -10.01 5.02
CA ILE A 140 -0.79 -9.84 3.92
C ILE A 140 0.63 -9.97 4.42
N SER A 141 1.56 -10.29 3.53
CA SER A 141 2.97 -10.42 3.84
C SER A 141 3.84 -9.95 2.68
N GLY A 142 5.09 -9.69 2.97
CA GLY A 142 6.12 -9.36 1.99
C GLY A 142 7.51 -9.59 2.59
N GLU A 143 8.54 -9.24 1.85
CA GLU A 143 9.91 -9.46 2.26
C GLU A 143 10.71 -8.17 2.19
N ILE A 144 11.70 -8.03 3.08
CA ILE A 144 12.61 -6.90 3.17
C ILE A 144 14.02 -7.41 3.47
N VAL A 145 15.01 -6.93 2.74
CA VAL A 145 16.42 -7.07 3.12
C VAL A 145 16.76 -5.94 4.08
N LEU A 146 17.00 -6.28 5.34
CA LEU A 146 17.17 -5.30 6.42
C LEU A 146 18.57 -4.73 6.50
N TYR A 147 19.55 -5.47 5.97
CA TYR A 147 20.95 -5.14 6.09
C TYR A 147 21.73 -5.69 4.89
N SER A 148 22.56 -4.85 4.29
CA SER A 148 23.40 -5.25 3.15
C SER A 148 24.80 -5.70 3.60
N PRO A 149 25.41 -6.72 2.95
CA PRO A 149 26.75 -7.19 3.28
C PRO A 149 27.86 -6.14 3.20
N ALA A 150 27.63 -5.02 2.51
CA ALA A 150 28.65 -3.99 2.31
C ALA A 150 29.06 -3.23 3.57
N GLU A 151 28.37 -3.41 4.69
CA GLU A 151 28.73 -2.81 5.98
C GLU A 151 29.47 -3.79 6.91
N ASP A 152 29.93 -4.92 6.35
CA ASP A 152 30.61 -5.93 7.13
C ASP A 152 32.12 -5.70 7.19
N ASP A 153 32.56 -4.96 8.21
CA ASP A 153 33.98 -4.82 8.59
C ASP A 153 34.53 -6.13 9.18
N THR A 154 34.65 -7.17 8.37
CA THR A 154 35.52 -8.29 8.65
C THR A 154 36.87 -8.05 8.04
N GLY A 155 37.70 -7.19 8.63
CA GLY A 155 39.16 -7.24 8.57
C GLY A 155 39.91 -7.75 7.31
N HIS A 156 39.24 -7.81 6.14
CA HIS A 156 39.80 -8.12 4.84
C HIS A 156 39.35 -7.06 3.83
N ASP A 157 40.06 -5.97 3.84
CA ASP A 157 40.56 -5.06 2.80
C ASP A 157 39.81 -4.99 1.44
N ASN A 158 38.47 -4.78 1.46
CA ASN A 158 37.74 -4.27 0.30
C ASN A 158 36.66 -3.21 0.65
N SER A 159 36.42 -2.91 1.93
CA SER A 159 35.43 -1.93 2.39
C SER A 159 35.84 -0.47 2.14
N HIS A 160 37.10 -0.23 1.82
CA HIS A 160 37.61 1.10 1.53
C HIS A 160 37.19 1.67 0.17
N ASN A 161 36.66 0.84 -0.72
CA ASN A 161 36.40 1.23 -2.11
C ASN A 161 34.89 1.52 -2.41
N TYR A 162 33.97 1.33 -1.47
CA TYR A 162 32.54 1.55 -1.69
C TYR A 162 31.94 2.45 -0.61
N ARG A 163 30.90 3.17 -0.99
CA ARG A 163 30.01 3.93 -0.09
C ARG A 163 28.57 3.48 -0.29
N THR A 164 27.79 3.59 0.75
CA THR A 164 26.41 3.08 0.76
C THR A 164 25.42 4.23 0.73
N ILE A 165 24.40 4.11 -0.10
CA ILE A 165 23.25 5.01 -0.11
C ILE A 165 22.04 4.23 0.41
N MET A 166 21.43 4.72 1.49
CA MET A 166 20.21 4.15 2.04
C MET A 166 18.98 4.73 1.37
N VAL A 167 18.08 3.86 0.89
CA VAL A 167 16.83 4.25 0.23
C VAL A 167 15.66 4.00 1.16
N THR A 168 14.93 5.06 1.51
CA THR A 168 13.67 4.97 2.28
C THR A 168 12.50 5.40 1.39
N VAL A 169 11.43 4.61 1.37
CA VAL A 169 10.23 4.89 0.58
C VAL A 169 9.03 4.99 1.50
N ARG A 170 8.29 6.11 1.43
CA ARG A 170 7.03 6.32 2.15
C ARG A 170 5.88 6.52 1.16
N GLY A 171 4.79 5.80 1.36
CA GLY A 171 3.62 5.84 0.47
C GLY A 171 3.71 4.84 -0.68
N ASN A 172 2.87 5.02 -1.70
CA ASN A 172 2.70 4.08 -2.81
C ASN A 172 3.55 4.48 -4.02
N GLY A 173 4.58 3.70 -4.24
CA GLY A 173 5.54 3.87 -5.32
C GLY A 173 6.81 3.06 -5.05
N SER A 174 7.77 3.16 -5.95
CA SER A 174 9.03 2.42 -5.87
C SER A 174 10.22 3.31 -6.22
N VAL A 175 11.39 2.91 -5.73
CA VAL A 175 12.69 3.50 -6.07
C VAL A 175 13.61 2.38 -6.53
N SER A 176 14.33 2.58 -7.61
CA SER A 176 15.30 1.62 -8.14
C SER A 176 16.66 2.29 -8.34
N PRO A 177 17.75 1.70 -7.81
CA PRO A 177 17.79 0.54 -6.91
C PRO A 177 17.08 0.81 -5.58
N SER A 178 16.59 -0.24 -4.91
CA SER A 178 15.87 -0.16 -3.64
C SER A 178 16.72 -0.67 -2.47
N GLY A 179 16.40 -0.24 -1.25
CA GLY A 179 17.13 -0.66 -0.06
C GLY A 179 18.50 0.01 0.05
N TRP A 180 19.56 -0.76 0.01
CA TRP A 180 20.94 -0.27 0.10
C TRP A 180 21.62 -0.34 -1.26
N ALA A 181 22.16 0.77 -1.74
CA ALA A 181 22.96 0.82 -2.96
C ALA A 181 24.44 1.04 -2.62
N ASN A 182 25.29 0.09 -3.02
CA ASN A 182 26.73 0.19 -2.85
C ASN A 182 27.36 0.79 -4.10
N VAL A 183 28.09 1.88 -3.94
CA VAL A 183 28.69 2.62 -5.03
C VAL A 183 30.20 2.74 -4.79
N PRO A 184 31.05 2.45 -5.80
CA PRO A 184 32.47 2.68 -5.68
C PRO A 184 32.77 4.14 -5.28
N ILE A 185 33.78 4.36 -4.44
CA ILE A 185 34.21 5.72 -4.08
C ILE A 185 34.58 6.49 -5.37
N GLY A 186 34.03 7.69 -5.49
CA GLY A 186 34.15 8.53 -6.68
C GLY A 186 33.18 8.15 -7.81
N GLY A 187 32.42 7.08 -7.63
CA GLY A 187 31.39 6.66 -8.59
C GLY A 187 30.10 7.49 -8.51
N ASP A 188 29.25 7.31 -9.51
CA ASP A 188 27.94 7.91 -9.61
C ASP A 188 26.86 6.85 -9.41
N GLN A 189 25.73 7.21 -8.79
CA GLN A 189 24.56 6.36 -8.67
C GLN A 189 23.29 7.12 -8.98
N THR A 190 22.52 6.62 -9.94
CA THR A 190 21.21 7.16 -10.28
C THR A 190 20.09 6.32 -9.65
N PHE A 191 19.13 7.00 -9.06
CA PHE A 191 17.88 6.41 -8.57
C PHE A 191 16.72 6.85 -9.45
N THR A 192 15.91 5.88 -9.88
CA THR A 192 14.66 6.12 -10.60
C THR A 192 13.50 5.98 -9.62
N ILE A 193 12.60 6.95 -9.63
CA ILE A 193 11.49 7.08 -8.67
C ILE A 193 10.18 6.93 -9.46
N THR A 194 9.41 5.88 -9.16
CA THR A 194 8.21 5.54 -9.90
C THR A 194 6.99 5.53 -8.95
N PRO A 195 6.07 6.50 -9.07
CA PRO A 195 4.81 6.47 -8.33
C PRO A 195 3.92 5.33 -8.83
N ASP A 196 3.14 4.72 -7.95
CA ASP A 196 2.08 3.80 -8.33
C ASP A 196 0.93 4.55 -9.03
N LYS A 197 0.07 3.81 -9.73
CA LYS A 197 -1.10 4.39 -10.42
C LYS A 197 -1.99 5.17 -9.43
N GLY A 198 -2.23 6.44 -9.73
CA GLY A 198 -3.01 7.35 -8.88
C GLY A 198 -2.21 8.01 -7.76
N TYR A 199 -0.89 7.88 -7.77
CA TYR A 199 0.02 8.55 -6.85
C TYR A 199 1.01 9.45 -7.59
N ALA A 200 1.62 10.37 -6.86
CA ALA A 200 2.65 11.26 -7.36
C ALA A 200 3.77 11.37 -6.33
N VAL A 201 4.97 11.75 -6.76
CA VAL A 201 6.05 12.10 -5.85
C VAL A 201 5.67 13.38 -5.12
N ALA A 202 5.56 13.32 -3.80
CA ALA A 202 5.31 14.49 -2.97
C ALA A 202 6.62 15.24 -2.69
N LYS A 203 7.68 14.48 -2.37
CA LYS A 203 8.94 15.03 -1.92
C LYS A 203 10.05 13.99 -1.99
N VAL A 204 11.24 14.42 -2.37
CA VAL A 204 12.47 13.65 -2.24
C VAL A 204 13.42 14.41 -1.31
N LEU A 205 14.00 13.71 -0.34
CA LEU A 205 15.00 14.24 0.55
C LEU A 205 16.33 13.51 0.32
N ILE A 206 17.40 14.28 0.23
CA ILE A 206 18.78 13.79 0.17
C ILE A 206 19.47 14.25 1.46
N ASP A 207 19.96 13.32 2.25
CA ASP A 207 20.58 13.60 3.56
C ASP A 207 19.70 14.53 4.43
N GLY A 208 18.39 14.29 4.40
CA GLY A 208 17.39 15.09 5.11
C GLY A 208 17.00 16.42 4.43
N GLN A 209 17.70 16.85 3.37
CA GLN A 209 17.40 18.08 2.64
C GLN A 209 16.50 17.81 1.43
N SER A 210 15.45 18.64 1.27
CA SER A 210 14.50 18.49 0.17
C SER A 210 15.08 18.94 -1.16
N VAL A 211 14.98 18.07 -2.17
CA VAL A 211 15.29 18.38 -3.58
C VAL A 211 14.04 18.53 -4.45
N GLY A 212 12.85 18.58 -3.81
CA GLY A 212 11.57 18.70 -4.50
C GLY A 212 10.96 17.37 -4.93
N ALA A 213 9.98 17.42 -5.83
CA ALA A 213 9.28 16.25 -6.38
C ALA A 213 9.93 15.83 -7.70
N VAL A 214 11.05 15.12 -7.63
CA VAL A 214 11.77 14.63 -8.80
C VAL A 214 11.47 13.14 -9.05
N THR A 215 11.55 12.71 -10.30
CA THR A 215 11.36 11.31 -10.69
C THR A 215 12.67 10.55 -10.89
N SER A 216 13.80 11.26 -10.76
CA SER A 216 15.14 10.68 -10.79
C SER A 216 16.09 11.58 -10.01
N TYR A 217 17.09 10.97 -9.37
CA TYR A 217 18.17 11.68 -8.71
C TYR A 217 19.49 10.93 -8.90
N THR A 218 20.58 11.67 -9.20
CA THR A 218 21.91 11.10 -9.38
C THR A 218 22.88 11.69 -8.36
N PHE A 219 23.40 10.84 -7.47
CA PHE A 219 24.58 11.16 -6.68
C PHE A 219 25.81 11.06 -7.57
N ARG A 220 26.70 12.03 -7.48
CA ARG A 220 27.92 12.07 -8.30
C ARG A 220 29.16 12.14 -7.42
N GLY A 221 30.21 11.41 -7.85
CA GLY A 221 31.52 11.46 -7.20
C GLY A 221 31.45 11.09 -5.72
N ILE A 222 30.72 10.05 -5.37
CA ILE A 222 30.38 9.66 -3.99
C ILE A 222 31.65 9.35 -3.18
N THR A 223 31.89 10.09 -2.10
CA THR A 223 33.01 9.89 -1.18
C THR A 223 32.61 9.49 0.23
N GLU A 224 31.32 9.62 0.57
CA GLU A 224 30.74 9.29 1.87
C GLU A 224 29.39 8.58 1.69
N GLY A 225 28.80 8.08 2.78
CA GLY A 225 27.47 7.47 2.77
C GLY A 225 26.38 8.53 2.66
N HIS A 226 25.31 8.21 1.96
CA HIS A 226 24.18 9.11 1.73
C HIS A 226 22.83 8.44 2.04
N THR A 227 21.81 9.26 2.15
CA THR A 227 20.43 8.82 2.28
C THR A 227 19.55 9.44 1.19
N ILE A 228 18.62 8.67 0.65
CA ILE A 228 17.54 9.16 -0.19
C ILE A 228 16.19 8.70 0.39
N GLU A 229 15.35 9.64 0.77
CA GLU A 229 14.00 9.37 1.25
C GLU A 229 12.99 9.91 0.22
N VAL A 230 12.10 9.04 -0.25
CA VAL A 230 11.07 9.39 -1.22
C VAL A 230 9.69 9.25 -0.59
N ILE A 231 8.91 10.32 -0.67
CA ILE A 231 7.55 10.39 -0.14
C ILE A 231 6.59 10.49 -1.31
N PHE A 232 5.68 9.53 -1.41
CA PHE A 232 4.58 9.52 -2.36
C PHE A 232 3.28 9.98 -1.70
N MET A 233 2.44 10.68 -2.45
CA MET A 233 1.10 11.09 -2.03
C MET A 233 0.07 10.70 -3.09
N LYS A 234 -1.18 10.56 -2.71
CA LYS A 234 -2.27 10.35 -3.66
C LYS A 234 -2.35 11.55 -4.61
N ALA A 235 -2.31 11.29 -5.91
CA ALA A 235 -2.51 12.34 -6.90
C ALA A 235 -3.96 12.84 -6.78
N ASN A 236 -4.14 14.14 -6.49
CA ASN A 236 -5.45 14.77 -6.58
C ASN A 236 -5.86 14.72 -8.05
N GLY A 237 -6.97 14.07 -8.35
CA GLY A 237 -7.46 13.86 -9.72
C GLY A 237 -8.04 15.14 -10.35
N ASN A 238 -7.21 16.19 -10.43
CA ASN A 238 -7.52 17.35 -11.27
C ASN A 238 -6.34 17.56 -12.21
N PRO A 239 -6.46 17.24 -13.52
CA PRO A 239 -5.45 17.65 -14.47
C PRO A 239 -5.51 19.19 -14.57
N GLN A 240 -4.60 19.86 -13.90
CA GLN A 240 -4.34 21.25 -14.24
C GLN A 240 -3.75 21.26 -15.66
N THR A 241 -4.63 21.47 -16.63
CA THR A 241 -4.24 22.00 -17.93
C THR A 241 -3.46 23.27 -17.69
N GLY A 242 -2.22 23.30 -18.18
CA GLY A 242 -1.37 24.48 -18.09
C GLY A 242 -2.13 25.72 -18.54
N VAL A 243 -2.31 26.65 -17.66
CA VAL A 243 -2.73 28.02 -18.02
C VAL A 243 -1.50 28.68 -18.56
N ASP A 244 -1.43 28.79 -19.89
CA ASP A 244 -0.51 29.68 -20.60
C ASP A 244 -0.77 31.11 -20.07
N MET A 245 0.15 31.64 -19.28
CA MET A 245 0.14 33.05 -18.84
C MET A 245 0.60 33.88 -20.04
N GLY A 246 -0.34 34.11 -20.97
CA GLY A 246 -0.18 35.07 -22.03
C GLY A 246 0.31 36.41 -21.48
N GLN A 247 1.41 36.86 -22.01
CA GLN A 247 2.02 38.17 -21.80
C GLN A 247 0.95 39.28 -21.94
N ARG A 248 0.66 39.96 -20.85
CA ARG A 248 0.01 41.26 -20.92
C ARG A 248 1.07 42.33 -21.23
N THR A 249 1.14 42.69 -22.47
CA THR A 249 1.78 43.95 -22.88
C THR A 249 0.94 45.13 -22.34
N VAL A 250 1.52 45.89 -21.43
CA VAL A 250 0.96 47.18 -21.03
C VAL A 250 1.29 48.19 -22.12
N GLY A 251 0.31 48.55 -22.94
CA GLY A 251 0.39 49.65 -23.85
C GLY A 251 0.27 50.97 -23.09
N CYS A 252 1.35 51.75 -23.06
CA CYS A 252 1.30 53.17 -22.72
C CYS A 252 0.64 53.89 -23.90
N GLY A 253 -0.53 54.50 -23.66
CA GLY A 253 -1.21 55.44 -24.57
C GLY A 253 -1.57 56.70 -23.84
N ARG A 254 -1.05 57.76 -24.34
CA ARG A 254 -1.21 59.20 -24.13
C ARG A 254 -2.35 59.70 -23.21
#